data_0ad42730a7be1661c93b744b4c0bdc23
#
_entry.id   0ad42730a7be1661c93b744b4c0bdc23
#
_cell.length_a   1.000
_cell.length_b   1.000
_cell.length_c   1.000
_cell.angle_alpha   90.00
_cell.angle_beta   90.00
_cell.angle_gamma   90.00
#
_symmetry.space_group_name_H-M   'P 1'
#
loop_
_entity.id
_entity.type
_entity.pdbx_description
1 polymer ?
#
loop_
_entity_poly.entity_id
_entity_poly.type
_entity_poly.pdbx_seq_one_letter_code
_entity_poly.pdbx_strand_id
1 'polypeptide(L)'
;MNNINNKLSHPGVFAQKTPNKPAIIMGGSGQQISFGEFEEISCQIAHMMCQNGLSKGDRVAVLLENHPLYMPIAWGVFRAGLRFVAVATHLTQKEIDYILDDSGAALFITSKAMEKTVSSLKMKNISSENKFVTDGEILGFNNLQERLSKQAKTETIDELEGIEMLYSSGTTGMPKGIIKPMPTGTFGVPSDGYKLTAKIYGFDENTVYLSTAPQYHAAPLLFSLRTLRFGATVVIMEKFHAETSLRLIQKYKITHSQWVPTCLLYTSPSPRDRQKSRMPSSA
;
A
#
# COMPACT_ATOMS: atom_id res chain seq x y z
N MET A 1 4.10 26.38 -17.75
CA MET A 1 4.87 25.26 -17.18
C MET A 1 4.91 25.50 -15.67
N ASN A 2 4.05 24.85 -14.92
CA ASN A 2 3.98 25.06 -13.47
C ASN A 2 5.24 24.49 -12.82
N ASN A 3 5.92 25.32 -12.05
CA ASN A 3 7.08 24.97 -11.24
C ASN A 3 6.69 23.90 -10.19
N ILE A 4 6.90 22.64 -10.50
CA ILE A 4 6.73 21.51 -9.55
C ILE A 4 7.94 21.43 -8.59
N ASN A 5 8.89 22.34 -8.71
CA ASN A 5 10.11 22.33 -7.91
C ASN A 5 9.81 22.66 -6.45
N ASN A 6 10.02 21.71 -5.56
CA ASN A 6 9.95 21.77 -4.09
C ASN A 6 8.59 22.05 -3.44
N LYS A 7 7.47 21.90 -4.16
CA LYS A 7 6.15 21.99 -3.54
C LYS A 7 5.83 20.67 -2.85
N LEU A 8 5.36 20.75 -1.59
CA LEU A 8 4.86 19.59 -0.86
C LEU A 8 3.71 18.93 -1.63
N SER A 9 3.75 17.63 -1.75
CA SER A 9 2.73 16.81 -2.41
C SER A 9 2.65 15.47 -1.70
N HIS A 10 1.68 15.36 -0.80
CA HIS A 10 1.37 14.17 -0.02
C HIS A 10 -0.10 14.24 0.43
N PRO A 11 -0.72 13.15 0.91
CA PRO A 11 -2.14 13.15 1.29
C PRO A 11 -2.54 14.26 2.26
N GLY A 12 -1.69 14.65 3.22
CA GLY A 12 -1.97 15.72 4.18
C GLY A 12 -2.23 17.08 3.54
N VAL A 13 -1.55 17.40 2.42
CA VAL A 13 -1.82 18.65 1.67
C VAL A 13 -3.25 18.64 1.12
N PHE A 14 -3.75 17.49 0.69
CA PHE A 14 -5.11 17.35 0.15
C PHE A 14 -6.15 17.19 1.26
N ALA A 15 -5.77 16.66 2.42
CA ALA A 15 -6.59 16.67 3.63
C ALA A 15 -6.95 18.10 4.08
N GLN A 16 -6.00 19.03 3.93
CA GLN A 16 -6.26 20.46 4.22
C GLN A 16 -7.14 21.14 3.17
N LYS A 17 -6.96 20.79 1.87
CA LYS A 17 -7.67 21.45 0.77
C LYS A 17 -9.06 20.87 0.54
N THR A 18 -9.18 19.55 0.56
CA THR A 18 -10.38 18.79 0.20
C THR A 18 -10.58 17.62 1.16
N PRO A 19 -10.80 17.86 2.48
CA PRO A 19 -10.83 16.81 3.49
C PRO A 19 -11.87 15.72 3.21
N ASN A 20 -13.00 16.08 2.64
CA ASN A 20 -14.10 15.16 2.35
C ASN A 20 -13.97 14.41 1.01
N LYS A 21 -12.95 14.73 0.20
CA LYS A 21 -12.71 14.01 -1.05
C LYS A 21 -12.26 12.58 -0.75
N PRO A 22 -12.84 11.55 -1.41
CA PRO A 22 -12.38 10.19 -1.24
C PRO A 22 -10.91 10.04 -1.68
N ALA A 23 -10.06 9.56 -0.78
CA ALA A 23 -8.71 9.10 -1.09
C ALA A 23 -8.74 7.65 -1.55
N ILE A 24 -9.47 6.79 -0.81
CA ILE A 24 -9.63 5.37 -1.10
C ILE A 24 -11.11 5.04 -1.26
N ILE A 25 -11.43 4.20 -2.23
CA ILE A 25 -12.74 3.58 -2.41
C ILE A 25 -12.53 2.08 -2.61
N MET A 26 -13.15 1.26 -1.79
CA MET A 26 -13.18 -0.19 -1.99
C MET A 26 -14.23 -0.53 -3.05
N GLY A 27 -13.81 -1.19 -4.12
CA GLY A 27 -14.65 -1.41 -5.29
C GLY A 27 -15.83 -2.35 -5.06
N GLY A 28 -15.65 -3.36 -4.21
CA GLY A 28 -16.67 -4.35 -3.87
C GLY A 28 -17.63 -3.87 -2.79
N SER A 29 -17.10 -3.50 -1.63
CA SER A 29 -17.89 -3.06 -0.47
C SER A 29 -18.44 -1.63 -0.61
N GLY A 30 -17.78 -0.79 -1.40
CA GLY A 30 -18.08 0.64 -1.50
C GLY A 30 -17.58 1.46 -0.31
N GLN A 31 -16.89 0.86 0.64
CA GLN A 31 -16.29 1.56 1.78
C GLN A 31 -15.32 2.63 1.28
N GLN A 32 -15.35 3.81 1.91
CA GLN A 32 -14.51 4.94 1.53
C GLN A 32 -13.70 5.42 2.72
N ILE A 33 -12.53 5.98 2.44
CA ILE A 33 -11.72 6.77 3.35
C ILE A 33 -11.45 8.09 2.64
N SER A 34 -11.87 9.19 3.24
CA SER A 34 -11.61 10.55 2.75
C SER A 34 -10.15 10.95 2.98
N PHE A 35 -9.67 12.03 2.32
CA PHE A 35 -8.32 12.54 2.58
C PHE A 35 -8.13 12.98 4.03
N GLY A 36 -9.16 13.55 4.67
CA GLY A 36 -9.12 13.90 6.09
C GLY A 36 -8.92 12.68 6.98
N GLU A 37 -9.75 11.65 6.82
CA GLU A 37 -9.63 10.39 7.57
C GLU A 37 -8.30 9.67 7.28
N PHE A 38 -7.87 9.68 6.01
CA PHE A 38 -6.60 9.10 5.60
C PHE A 38 -5.43 9.74 6.33
N GLU A 39 -5.43 11.08 6.41
CA GLU A 39 -4.40 11.84 7.11
C GLU A 39 -4.39 11.52 8.60
N GLU A 40 -5.55 11.57 9.26
CA GLU A 40 -5.67 11.23 10.68
C GLU A 40 -5.13 9.82 10.98
N ILE A 41 -5.53 8.81 10.19
CA ILE A 41 -5.09 7.43 10.37
C ILE A 41 -3.58 7.30 10.16
N SER A 42 -3.03 7.93 9.12
CA SER A 42 -1.59 7.86 8.84
C SER A 42 -0.75 8.56 9.92
N CYS A 43 -1.23 9.66 10.49
CA CYS A 43 -0.61 10.31 11.65
C CYS A 43 -0.63 9.41 12.89
N GLN A 44 -1.79 8.83 13.21
CA GLN A 44 -1.94 7.92 14.35
C GLN A 44 -1.01 6.70 14.22
N ILE A 45 -0.85 6.16 13.03
CA ILE A 45 0.07 5.05 12.75
C ILE A 45 1.52 5.47 12.98
N ALA A 46 1.93 6.64 12.48
CA ALA A 46 3.28 7.16 12.70
C ALA A 46 3.58 7.36 14.20
N HIS A 47 2.65 7.97 14.94
CA HIS A 47 2.77 8.14 16.39
C HIS A 47 2.89 6.79 17.12
N MET A 48 2.05 5.82 16.76
CA MET A 48 2.10 4.48 17.33
C MET A 48 3.47 3.83 17.13
N MET A 49 4.03 3.93 15.92
CA MET A 49 5.33 3.34 15.60
C MET A 49 6.45 3.99 16.40
N CYS A 50 6.47 5.33 16.51
CA CYS A 50 7.43 6.04 17.34
C CYS A 50 7.30 5.66 18.83
N GLN A 51 6.07 5.56 19.37
CA GLN A 51 5.84 5.13 20.75
C GLN A 51 6.26 3.68 21.01
N ASN A 52 6.20 2.82 20.00
CA ASN A 52 6.68 1.44 20.07
C ASN A 52 8.21 1.33 19.87
N GLY A 53 8.93 2.46 19.86
CA GLY A 53 10.39 2.53 19.84
C GLY A 53 11.02 2.31 18.45
N LEU A 54 10.25 2.37 17.37
CA LEU A 54 10.80 2.27 16.02
C LEU A 54 11.54 3.55 15.64
N SER A 55 12.68 3.36 14.98
CA SER A 55 13.59 4.42 14.54
C SER A 55 13.74 4.42 13.02
N LYS A 56 14.22 5.52 12.46
CA LYS A 56 14.43 5.67 11.01
C LYS A 56 15.10 4.45 10.38
N GLY A 57 14.46 3.91 9.36
CA GLY A 57 14.95 2.76 8.60
C GLY A 57 14.54 1.41 9.15
N ASP A 58 13.89 1.34 10.33
CA ASP A 58 13.29 0.10 10.82
C ASP A 58 12.19 -0.39 9.88
N ARG A 59 11.88 -1.66 9.95
CA ARG A 59 11.03 -2.36 9.00
C ARG A 59 9.71 -2.73 9.65
N VAL A 60 8.62 -2.41 8.96
CA VAL A 60 7.25 -2.77 9.32
C VAL A 60 6.72 -3.73 8.27
N ALA A 61 6.51 -4.97 8.65
CA ALA A 61 5.94 -5.98 7.76
C ALA A 61 4.41 -5.94 7.80
N VAL A 62 3.80 -5.94 6.62
CA VAL A 62 2.35 -5.85 6.46
C VAL A 62 1.87 -7.01 5.60
N LEU A 63 1.10 -7.90 6.22
CA LEU A 63 0.43 -9.04 5.59
C LEU A 63 -1.08 -8.79 5.58
N LEU A 64 -1.55 -8.11 4.57
CA LEU A 64 -2.96 -7.75 4.37
C LEU A 64 -3.41 -8.11 2.96
N GLU A 65 -4.64 -8.54 2.83
CA GLU A 65 -5.38 -8.52 1.57
C GLU A 65 -5.57 -7.07 1.08
N ASN A 66 -6.26 -6.89 -0.05
CA ASN A 66 -6.69 -5.54 -0.46
C ASN A 66 -7.70 -5.00 0.56
N HIS A 67 -7.23 -4.09 1.39
CA HIS A 67 -7.88 -3.62 2.59
C HIS A 67 -7.93 -2.08 2.61
N PRO A 68 -8.99 -1.43 3.13
CA PRO A 68 -9.07 0.03 3.16
C PRO A 68 -7.91 0.68 3.92
N LEU A 69 -7.41 0.05 4.98
CA LEU A 69 -6.27 0.57 5.75
C LEU A 69 -4.90 0.32 5.12
N TYR A 70 -4.80 -0.42 4.00
CA TYR A 70 -3.51 -0.75 3.40
C TYR A 70 -2.68 0.49 3.07
N MET A 71 -3.28 1.45 2.38
CA MET A 71 -2.60 2.70 2.00
C MET A 71 -2.36 3.65 3.18
N PRO A 72 -3.32 3.89 4.10
CA PRO A 72 -3.04 4.65 5.32
C PRO A 72 -1.91 4.08 6.16
N ILE A 73 -1.81 2.73 6.27
CA ILE A 73 -0.70 2.07 6.96
C ILE A 73 0.63 2.36 6.24
N ALA A 74 0.69 2.20 4.92
CA ALA A 74 1.90 2.47 4.16
C ALA A 74 2.37 3.93 4.30
N TRP A 75 1.44 4.89 4.27
CA TRP A 75 1.76 6.31 4.48
C TRP A 75 2.18 6.62 5.92
N GLY A 76 1.58 5.99 6.93
CA GLY A 76 2.03 6.11 8.33
C GLY A 76 3.45 5.59 8.53
N VAL A 77 3.79 4.44 7.91
CA VAL A 77 5.16 3.91 7.89
C VAL A 77 6.13 4.89 7.23
N PHE A 78 5.74 5.47 6.07
CA PHE A 78 6.59 6.44 5.38
C PHE A 78 6.80 7.71 6.19
N ARG A 79 5.75 8.24 6.81
CA ARG A 79 5.77 9.44 7.64
C ARG A 79 6.71 9.30 8.85
N ALA A 80 6.80 8.10 9.39
CA ALA A 80 7.74 7.78 10.47
C ALA A 80 9.19 7.49 9.98
N GLY A 81 9.46 7.62 8.68
CA GLY A 81 10.79 7.35 8.14
C GLY A 81 11.18 5.88 8.12
N LEU A 82 10.20 4.98 8.09
CA LEU A 82 10.40 3.54 8.19
C LEU A 82 10.36 2.86 6.81
N ARG A 83 10.69 1.57 6.78
CA ARG A 83 10.57 0.72 5.59
C ARG A 83 9.29 -0.08 5.64
N PHE A 84 8.46 0.08 4.63
CA PHE A 84 7.23 -0.69 4.45
C PHE A 84 7.56 -2.01 3.72
N VAL A 85 7.45 -3.13 4.43
CA VAL A 85 7.68 -4.47 3.88
C VAL A 85 6.34 -5.09 3.50
N ALA A 86 6.03 -5.11 2.20
CA ALA A 86 4.81 -5.73 1.69
C ALA A 86 4.98 -7.25 1.63
N VAL A 87 4.14 -7.98 2.38
CA VAL A 87 4.14 -9.45 2.42
C VAL A 87 2.93 -9.98 1.66
N ALA A 88 3.16 -10.85 0.69
CA ALA A 88 2.08 -11.40 -0.13
C ALA A 88 1.28 -12.47 0.62
N THR A 89 -0.05 -12.38 0.54
CA THR A 89 -0.97 -13.24 1.31
C THR A 89 -1.04 -14.69 0.83
N HIS A 90 -0.55 -14.98 -0.37
CA HIS A 90 -0.54 -16.33 -0.94
C HIS A 90 0.74 -17.12 -0.66
N LEU A 91 1.71 -16.50 0.02
CA LEU A 91 2.96 -17.16 0.37
C LEU A 91 2.75 -18.26 1.43
N THR A 92 3.62 -19.25 1.39
CA THR A 92 3.65 -20.31 2.39
C THR A 92 4.18 -19.77 3.73
N GLN A 93 3.86 -20.45 4.84
CA GLN A 93 4.40 -20.14 6.16
C GLN A 93 5.93 -19.98 6.13
N LYS A 94 6.64 -20.91 5.46
CA LYS A 94 8.12 -20.88 5.38
C LYS A 94 8.64 -19.63 4.69
N GLU A 95 7.97 -19.19 3.63
CA GLU A 95 8.36 -17.97 2.90
C GLU A 95 8.06 -16.71 3.70
N ILE A 96 6.93 -16.66 4.41
CA ILE A 96 6.60 -15.53 5.29
C ILE A 96 7.58 -15.45 6.45
N ASP A 97 7.82 -16.56 7.17
CA ASP A 97 8.81 -16.60 8.26
C ASP A 97 10.20 -16.14 7.77
N TYR A 98 10.59 -16.58 6.57
CA TYR A 98 11.85 -16.13 5.95
C TYR A 98 11.85 -14.62 5.69
N ILE A 99 10.79 -14.06 5.11
CA ILE A 99 10.70 -12.62 4.83
C ILE A 99 10.77 -11.80 6.14
N LEU A 100 10.10 -12.25 7.20
CA LEU A 100 10.12 -11.57 8.50
C LEU A 100 11.52 -11.57 9.12
N ASP A 101 12.22 -12.71 9.04
CA ASP A 101 13.58 -12.84 9.56
C ASP A 101 14.59 -12.07 8.68
N ASP A 102 14.57 -12.24 7.36
CA ASP A 102 15.50 -11.60 6.40
C ASP A 102 15.33 -10.08 6.37
N SER A 103 14.09 -9.58 6.42
CA SER A 103 13.84 -8.13 6.50
C SER A 103 14.27 -7.54 7.84
N GLY A 104 14.33 -8.35 8.89
CA GLY A 104 14.49 -7.86 10.26
C GLY A 104 13.32 -6.99 10.69
N ALA A 105 12.07 -7.40 10.35
CA ALA A 105 10.87 -6.66 10.70
C ALA A 105 10.75 -6.49 12.23
N ALA A 106 10.62 -5.23 12.68
CA ALA A 106 10.46 -4.88 14.08
C ALA A 106 8.99 -4.81 14.51
N LEU A 107 8.07 -4.65 13.56
CA LEU A 107 6.63 -4.58 13.78
C LEU A 107 5.89 -5.32 12.66
N PHE A 108 4.77 -5.95 13.00
CA PHE A 108 3.95 -6.72 12.08
C PHE A 108 2.48 -6.33 12.17
N ILE A 109 1.86 -6.07 11.02
CA ILE A 109 0.43 -5.75 10.93
C ILE A 109 -0.25 -6.74 10.00
N THR A 110 -1.41 -7.27 10.44
CA THR A 110 -2.23 -8.19 9.67
C THR A 110 -3.72 -7.91 9.86
N SER A 111 -4.59 -8.67 9.18
CA SER A 111 -6.05 -8.64 9.36
C SER A 111 -6.57 -9.92 9.99
N LYS A 112 -7.80 -9.87 10.49
CA LYS A 112 -8.51 -11.08 10.96
C LYS A 112 -8.66 -12.13 9.86
N ALA A 113 -8.77 -11.71 8.59
CA ALA A 113 -8.85 -12.63 7.46
C ALA A 113 -7.59 -13.51 7.30
N MET A 114 -6.44 -13.08 7.81
CA MET A 114 -5.17 -13.81 7.76
C MET A 114 -4.92 -14.70 8.99
N GLU A 115 -5.85 -14.81 9.93
CA GLU A 115 -5.68 -15.55 11.20
C GLU A 115 -5.08 -16.95 11.01
N LYS A 116 -5.64 -17.73 10.08
CA LYS A 116 -5.15 -19.10 9.80
C LYS A 116 -3.67 -19.12 9.39
N THR A 117 -3.25 -18.14 8.60
CA THR A 117 -1.87 -18.01 8.13
C THR A 117 -0.96 -17.58 9.28
N VAL A 118 -1.33 -16.51 10.00
CA VAL A 118 -0.44 -15.92 11.02
C VAL A 118 -0.33 -16.74 12.28
N SER A 119 -1.34 -17.56 12.62
CA SER A 119 -1.30 -18.46 13.78
C SER A 119 -0.20 -19.53 13.70
N SER A 120 0.29 -19.81 12.51
CA SER A 120 1.37 -20.78 12.28
C SER A 120 2.77 -20.14 12.19
N LEU A 121 2.88 -18.79 12.14
CA LEU A 121 4.14 -18.07 11.99
C LEU A 121 4.94 -18.04 13.29
N LYS A 122 6.26 -18.09 13.17
CA LYS A 122 7.17 -18.08 14.32
C LYS A 122 7.42 -16.68 14.87
N MET A 123 7.54 -15.66 14.01
CA MET A 123 7.75 -14.23 14.35
C MET A 123 8.73 -14.01 15.52
N LYS A 124 9.88 -14.69 15.52
CA LYS A 124 10.83 -14.76 16.65
C LYS A 124 11.39 -13.40 17.08
N ASN A 125 11.57 -12.50 16.12
CA ASN A 125 12.22 -11.21 16.32
C ASN A 125 11.21 -10.07 16.55
N ILE A 126 9.89 -10.36 16.55
CA ILE A 126 8.83 -9.36 16.73
C ILE A 126 8.19 -9.58 18.11
N SER A 127 8.32 -8.60 18.98
CA SER A 127 7.72 -8.66 20.33
C SER A 127 6.20 -8.71 20.26
N SER A 128 5.54 -9.21 21.31
CA SER A 128 4.08 -9.26 21.40
C SER A 128 3.44 -7.86 21.30
N GLU A 129 4.14 -6.83 21.79
CA GLU A 129 3.68 -5.44 21.74
C GLU A 129 3.68 -4.86 20.32
N ASN A 130 4.46 -5.46 19.40
CA ASN A 130 4.62 -5.02 18.02
C ASN A 130 3.87 -5.87 17.00
N LYS A 131 2.90 -6.70 17.45
CA LYS A 131 2.01 -7.48 16.59
C LYS A 131 0.61 -6.90 16.64
N PHE A 132 0.10 -6.48 15.49
CA PHE A 132 -1.21 -5.84 15.39
C PHE A 132 -2.13 -6.56 14.41
N VAL A 133 -3.41 -6.60 14.76
CA VAL A 133 -4.48 -7.11 13.89
C VAL A 133 -5.56 -6.05 13.69
N THR A 134 -6.04 -5.93 12.46
CA THR A 134 -7.24 -5.15 12.12
C THR A 134 -8.45 -6.06 11.95
N ASP A 135 -9.68 -5.50 12.11
CA ASP A 135 -10.97 -6.13 11.87
C ASP A 135 -11.29 -7.35 12.74
N GLY A 136 -10.81 -7.36 13.98
CA GLY A 136 -11.13 -8.41 14.94
C GLY A 136 -9.98 -8.70 15.88
N GLU A 137 -9.96 -9.90 16.43
CA GLU A 137 -8.99 -10.34 17.43
C GLU A 137 -8.30 -11.62 16.99
N ILE A 138 -6.98 -11.67 17.19
CA ILE A 138 -6.14 -12.86 17.02
C ILE A 138 -5.33 -13.04 18.31
N LEU A 139 -5.28 -14.25 18.84
CA LEU A 139 -4.49 -14.53 20.04
C LEU A 139 -3.02 -14.15 19.87
N GLY A 140 -2.49 -13.33 20.78
CA GLY A 140 -1.11 -12.83 20.72
C GLY A 140 -0.91 -11.58 19.85
N PHE A 141 -1.99 -10.97 19.37
CA PHE A 141 -1.97 -9.72 18.63
C PHE A 141 -2.76 -8.62 19.37
N ASN A 142 -2.29 -7.39 19.25
CA ASN A 142 -2.99 -6.21 19.75
C ASN A 142 -4.00 -5.72 18.70
N ASN A 143 -5.13 -5.19 19.16
CA ASN A 143 -6.10 -4.57 18.24
C ASN A 143 -5.55 -3.24 17.71
N LEU A 144 -5.43 -3.13 16.39
CA LEU A 144 -4.88 -1.95 15.73
C LEU A 144 -5.76 -0.73 15.94
N GLN A 145 -7.08 -0.84 15.76
CA GLN A 145 -8.02 0.28 15.88
C GLN A 145 -8.04 0.83 17.31
N GLU A 146 -8.05 -0.05 18.31
CA GLU A 146 -7.96 0.36 19.72
C GLU A 146 -6.64 1.08 20.01
N ARG A 147 -5.52 0.58 19.47
CA ARG A 147 -4.21 1.23 19.65
C ARG A 147 -4.17 2.60 18.98
N LEU A 148 -4.71 2.71 17.76
CA LEU A 148 -4.75 3.98 17.01
C LEU A 148 -5.64 5.03 17.68
N SER A 149 -6.78 4.62 18.26
CA SER A 149 -7.71 5.57 18.94
C SER A 149 -7.06 6.34 20.09
N LYS A 150 -5.95 5.84 20.63
CA LYS A 150 -5.16 6.47 21.71
C LYS A 150 -4.03 7.37 21.18
N GLN A 151 -3.86 7.49 19.87
CA GLN A 151 -2.79 8.27 19.24
C GLN A 151 -3.29 9.64 18.78
N ALA A 152 -2.36 10.60 18.72
CA ALA A 152 -2.64 11.91 18.14
C ALA A 152 -2.97 11.79 16.64
N LYS A 153 -3.92 12.60 16.19
CA LYS A 153 -4.40 12.66 14.80
C LYS A 153 -3.67 13.74 13.96
N THR A 154 -2.74 14.44 14.57
CA THR A 154 -2.00 15.53 13.96
C THR A 154 -0.61 15.07 13.54
N GLU A 155 0.02 15.83 12.65
CA GLU A 155 1.38 15.59 12.18
C GLU A 155 2.38 15.45 13.33
N THR A 156 3.40 14.62 13.11
CA THR A 156 4.55 14.53 14.02
C THR A 156 5.49 15.69 13.79
N ILE A 157 6.23 16.11 14.83
CA ILE A 157 7.16 17.24 14.73
C ILE A 157 8.32 16.93 13.76
N ASP A 158 8.75 15.66 13.69
CA ASP A 158 9.90 15.21 12.89
C ASP A 158 9.48 14.20 11.82
N GLU A 159 8.66 14.62 10.85
CA GLU A 159 8.27 13.75 9.74
C GLU A 159 9.47 13.44 8.83
N LEU A 160 9.68 12.17 8.59
CA LEU A 160 10.74 11.65 7.75
C LEU A 160 10.15 11.00 6.50
N GLU A 161 10.89 10.96 5.40
CA GLU A 161 10.46 10.19 4.24
C GLU A 161 10.91 8.73 4.39
N GLY A 162 9.93 7.81 4.46
CA GLY A 162 10.15 6.37 4.44
C GLY A 162 10.19 5.81 3.01
N ILE A 163 10.32 4.49 2.90
CA ILE A 163 10.41 3.83 1.60
C ILE A 163 9.89 2.40 1.67
N GLU A 164 9.43 1.89 0.55
CA GLU A 164 9.09 0.48 0.43
C GLU A 164 10.33 -0.43 0.38
N MET A 165 10.20 -1.63 0.95
CA MET A 165 11.10 -2.76 0.79
C MET A 165 10.28 -3.93 0.23
N LEU A 166 10.54 -4.29 -1.01
CA LEU A 166 9.76 -5.29 -1.73
C LEU A 166 10.56 -6.59 -1.88
N TYR A 167 9.84 -7.69 -1.90
CA TYR A 167 10.40 -9.01 -2.16
C TYR A 167 10.00 -9.47 -3.56
N SER A 168 10.97 -9.92 -4.35
CA SER A 168 10.73 -10.57 -5.65
C SER A 168 10.67 -12.09 -5.47
N SER A 169 9.86 -12.77 -6.30
CA SER A 169 9.93 -14.22 -6.44
C SER A 169 11.32 -14.59 -7.00
N GLY A 170 12.20 -15.08 -6.11
CA GLY A 170 13.55 -15.47 -6.53
C GLY A 170 13.49 -16.66 -7.50
N THR A 171 14.24 -16.60 -8.60
CA THR A 171 14.43 -17.74 -9.52
C THR A 171 15.11 -18.95 -8.84
N THR A 172 15.65 -18.76 -7.65
CA THR A 172 16.39 -19.75 -6.83
C THR A 172 15.61 -20.29 -5.63
N GLY A 173 14.29 -20.06 -5.54
CA GLY A 173 13.41 -20.69 -4.56
C GLY A 173 13.01 -19.86 -3.36
N MET A 174 13.84 -18.91 -2.87
CA MET A 174 13.45 -18.03 -1.76
C MET A 174 13.30 -16.58 -2.24
N PRO A 175 12.31 -15.82 -1.70
CA PRO A 175 12.13 -14.40 -2.04
C PRO A 175 13.40 -13.58 -1.75
N LYS A 176 13.70 -12.61 -2.62
CA LYS A 176 14.85 -11.70 -2.44
C LYS A 176 14.36 -10.29 -2.13
N GLY A 177 14.78 -9.73 -0.98
CA GLY A 177 14.50 -8.37 -0.56
C GLY A 177 15.28 -7.34 -1.39
N ILE A 178 14.59 -6.33 -1.90
CA ILE A 178 15.18 -5.21 -2.62
C ILE A 178 15.29 -4.02 -1.66
N ILE A 179 16.49 -3.77 -1.17
CA ILE A 179 16.77 -2.68 -0.23
C ILE A 179 17.29 -1.48 -1.01
N LYS A 180 16.52 -0.39 -0.99
CA LYS A 180 16.92 0.91 -1.54
C LYS A 180 17.50 1.79 -0.43
N PRO A 181 18.38 2.75 -0.74
CA PRO A 181 18.81 3.77 0.24
C PRO A 181 17.58 4.50 0.82
N MET A 182 17.67 4.87 2.10
CA MET A 182 16.63 5.73 2.70
C MET A 182 16.61 7.09 2.03
N PRO A 183 15.43 7.66 1.78
CA PRO A 183 15.34 9.02 1.29
C PRO A 183 16.00 10.02 2.24
N THR A 184 16.64 11.04 1.68
CA THR A 184 17.31 12.11 2.46
C THR A 184 16.59 13.44 2.34
N GLY A 185 15.54 13.52 1.51
CA GLY A 185 14.75 14.72 1.30
C GLY A 185 13.77 15.02 2.42
N THR A 186 13.18 16.21 2.39
CA THR A 186 12.08 16.61 3.27
C THR A 186 10.85 15.75 2.96
N PHE A 187 10.14 15.30 4.01
CA PHE A 187 8.88 14.56 3.86
C PHE A 187 7.90 15.31 2.96
N GLY A 188 7.25 14.57 2.10
CA GLY A 188 6.25 15.11 1.19
C GLY A 188 6.80 15.84 -0.04
N VAL A 189 8.11 16.05 -0.16
CA VAL A 189 8.70 16.54 -1.42
C VAL A 189 8.89 15.38 -2.37
N PRO A 190 8.16 15.34 -3.51
CA PRO A 190 8.26 14.21 -4.43
C PRO A 190 9.64 14.13 -5.06
N SER A 191 10.24 12.95 -5.08
CA SER A 191 11.48 12.69 -5.81
C SER A 191 11.30 12.93 -7.32
N ASP A 192 12.40 13.09 -8.04
CA ASP A 192 12.35 13.29 -9.50
C ASP A 192 11.68 12.10 -10.22
N GLY A 193 11.82 10.89 -9.70
CA GLY A 193 11.10 9.72 -10.21
C GLY A 193 9.58 9.84 -10.05
N TYR A 194 9.10 10.37 -8.93
CA TYR A 194 7.66 10.64 -8.72
C TYR A 194 7.17 11.75 -9.66
N LYS A 195 7.92 12.85 -9.76
CA LYS A 195 7.61 13.97 -10.68
C LYS A 195 7.54 13.50 -12.13
N LEU A 196 8.53 12.71 -12.56
CA LEU A 196 8.57 12.14 -13.91
C LEU A 196 7.37 11.22 -14.18
N THR A 197 7.04 10.36 -13.23
CA THR A 197 5.88 9.47 -13.34
C THR A 197 4.58 10.27 -13.48
N ALA A 198 4.37 11.28 -12.63
CA ALA A 198 3.20 12.15 -12.71
C ALA A 198 3.11 12.87 -14.05
N LYS A 199 4.25 13.35 -14.58
CA LYS A 199 4.31 14.01 -15.90
C LYS A 199 3.98 13.05 -17.04
N ILE A 200 4.53 11.83 -17.03
CA ILE A 200 4.32 10.83 -18.10
C ILE A 200 2.86 10.36 -18.12
N TYR A 201 2.28 10.08 -16.97
CA TYR A 201 0.91 9.57 -16.87
C TYR A 201 -0.15 10.66 -16.71
N GLY A 202 0.24 11.91 -16.49
CA GLY A 202 -0.71 13.01 -16.28
C GLY A 202 -1.44 12.93 -14.94
N PHE A 203 -0.80 12.39 -13.90
CA PHE A 203 -1.43 12.30 -12.57
C PHE A 203 -1.60 13.66 -11.93
N ASP A 204 -2.81 13.94 -11.50
CA ASP A 204 -3.21 15.14 -10.78
C ASP A 204 -4.34 14.84 -9.76
N GLU A 205 -4.84 15.88 -9.13
CA GLU A 205 -5.94 15.78 -8.17
C GLU A 205 -7.29 15.34 -8.77
N ASN A 206 -7.47 15.38 -10.10
CA ASN A 206 -8.66 14.89 -10.79
C ASN A 206 -8.54 13.42 -11.22
N THR A 207 -7.36 12.83 -11.05
CA THR A 207 -7.13 11.43 -11.38
C THR A 207 -7.98 10.52 -10.50
N VAL A 208 -8.66 9.56 -11.15
CA VAL A 208 -9.30 8.42 -10.48
C VAL A 208 -8.64 7.15 -10.98
N TYR A 209 -7.87 6.51 -10.12
CA TYR A 209 -7.05 5.34 -10.45
C TYR A 209 -7.73 4.06 -9.98
N LEU A 210 -7.91 3.09 -10.88
CA LEU A 210 -8.40 1.75 -10.54
C LEU A 210 -7.22 0.79 -10.36
N SER A 211 -7.06 0.28 -9.15
CA SER A 211 -6.13 -0.81 -8.82
C SER A 211 -6.85 -2.15 -8.83
N THR A 212 -6.51 -2.99 -9.80
CA THR A 212 -7.20 -4.28 -10.03
C THR A 212 -6.47 -5.48 -9.43
N ALA A 213 -5.23 -5.29 -8.97
CA ALA A 213 -4.35 -6.33 -8.46
C ALA A 213 -4.05 -6.16 -6.96
N PRO A 214 -3.54 -7.20 -6.27
CA PRO A 214 -3.22 -7.11 -4.85
C PRO A 214 -2.15 -6.06 -4.55
N GLN A 215 -2.40 -5.24 -3.51
CA GLN A 215 -1.56 -4.11 -3.11
C GLN A 215 -0.16 -4.54 -2.60
N TYR A 216 0.03 -5.79 -2.23
CA TYR A 216 1.34 -6.32 -1.83
C TYR A 216 2.31 -6.53 -3.00
N HIS A 217 1.86 -6.42 -4.26
CA HIS A 217 2.75 -6.41 -5.42
C HIS A 217 3.31 -5.02 -5.70
N ALA A 218 4.54 -4.97 -6.23
CA ALA A 218 5.27 -3.74 -6.48
C ALA A 218 4.47 -2.72 -7.31
N ALA A 219 3.89 -3.15 -8.41
CA ALA A 219 3.25 -2.23 -9.33
C ALA A 219 1.94 -1.63 -8.78
N PRO A 220 0.94 -2.40 -8.29
CA PRO A 220 -0.27 -1.81 -7.69
C PRO A 220 0.04 -0.95 -6.45
N LEU A 221 0.98 -1.35 -5.59
CA LEU A 221 1.40 -0.55 -4.45
C LEU A 221 1.97 0.80 -4.89
N LEU A 222 2.97 0.78 -5.76
CA LEU A 222 3.68 2.00 -6.17
C LEU A 222 2.80 2.96 -6.97
N PHE A 223 1.91 2.45 -7.83
CA PHE A 223 0.98 3.31 -8.56
C PHE A 223 -0.07 3.91 -7.62
N SER A 224 -0.61 3.16 -6.66
CA SER A 224 -1.53 3.69 -5.64
C SER A 224 -0.87 4.77 -4.79
N LEU A 225 0.35 4.53 -4.29
CA LEU A 225 1.11 5.52 -3.50
C LEU A 225 1.41 6.79 -4.30
N ARG A 226 1.80 6.63 -5.58
CA ARG A 226 2.11 7.76 -6.47
C ARG A 226 0.88 8.60 -6.77
N THR A 227 -0.24 7.98 -7.09
CA THR A 227 -1.48 8.70 -7.38
C THR A 227 -2.01 9.43 -6.14
N LEU A 228 -2.01 8.80 -4.96
CA LEU A 228 -2.38 9.45 -3.70
C LEU A 228 -1.49 10.66 -3.37
N ARG A 229 -0.19 10.59 -3.68
CA ARG A 229 0.75 11.71 -3.49
C ARG A 229 0.30 12.96 -4.24
N PHE A 230 -0.39 12.83 -5.37
CA PHE A 230 -0.88 13.95 -6.19
C PHE A 230 -2.37 14.25 -5.96
N GLY A 231 -2.97 13.72 -4.92
CA GLY A 231 -4.35 14.01 -4.54
C GLY A 231 -5.40 13.23 -5.32
N ALA A 232 -5.00 12.20 -6.04
CA ALA A 232 -5.89 11.32 -6.79
C ALA A 232 -6.74 10.43 -5.89
N THR A 233 -7.92 10.03 -6.35
CA THR A 233 -8.72 8.98 -5.72
C THR A 233 -8.25 7.62 -6.22
N VAL A 234 -8.04 6.66 -5.32
CA VAL A 234 -7.70 5.27 -5.66
C VAL A 234 -8.88 4.36 -5.38
N VAL A 235 -9.39 3.71 -6.42
CA VAL A 235 -10.41 2.66 -6.33
C VAL A 235 -9.70 1.31 -6.28
N ILE A 236 -9.86 0.55 -5.20
CA ILE A 236 -9.18 -0.73 -4.98
C ILE A 236 -10.20 -1.86 -5.11
N MET A 237 -9.94 -2.82 -5.99
CA MET A 237 -10.73 -4.05 -6.04
C MET A 237 -10.24 -5.02 -4.96
N GLU A 238 -11.14 -5.51 -4.11
CA GLU A 238 -10.82 -6.53 -3.10
C GLU A 238 -10.37 -7.82 -3.77
N LYS A 239 -11.02 -8.18 -4.87
CA LYS A 239 -10.69 -9.32 -5.72
C LYS A 239 -10.96 -8.97 -7.17
N PHE A 240 -10.06 -9.37 -8.06
CA PHE A 240 -10.25 -9.15 -9.48
C PHE A 240 -11.45 -9.92 -10.03
N HIS A 241 -12.32 -9.22 -10.73
CA HIS A 241 -13.39 -9.78 -11.53
C HIS A 241 -13.60 -8.88 -12.76
N ALA A 242 -13.55 -9.45 -13.95
CA ALA A 242 -13.53 -8.70 -15.21
C ALA A 242 -14.74 -7.78 -15.40
N GLU A 243 -15.95 -8.30 -15.20
CA GLU A 243 -17.18 -7.52 -15.33
C GLU A 243 -17.27 -6.42 -14.27
N THR A 244 -16.90 -6.72 -13.02
CA THR A 244 -16.87 -5.74 -11.94
C THR A 244 -15.91 -4.60 -12.27
N SER A 245 -14.73 -4.90 -12.86
CA SER A 245 -13.77 -3.85 -13.23
C SER A 245 -14.37 -2.88 -14.27
N LEU A 246 -15.10 -3.39 -15.26
CA LEU A 246 -15.78 -2.55 -16.26
C LEU A 246 -16.89 -1.69 -15.64
N ARG A 247 -17.65 -2.26 -14.71
CA ARG A 247 -18.67 -1.50 -13.95
C ARG A 247 -18.05 -0.39 -13.10
N LEU A 248 -16.91 -0.66 -12.45
CA LEU A 248 -16.18 0.34 -11.66
C LEU A 248 -15.64 1.47 -12.54
N ILE A 249 -15.10 1.14 -13.73
CA ILE A 249 -14.65 2.14 -14.70
C ILE A 249 -15.78 3.09 -15.04
N GLN A 250 -16.96 2.58 -15.35
CA GLN A 250 -18.13 3.38 -15.66
C GLN A 250 -18.63 4.18 -14.44
N LYS A 251 -18.77 3.50 -13.28
CA LYS A 251 -19.34 4.09 -12.05
C LYS A 251 -18.51 5.26 -11.53
N TYR A 252 -17.19 5.07 -11.41
CA TYR A 252 -16.30 6.06 -10.82
C TYR A 252 -15.57 6.94 -11.83
N LYS A 253 -15.90 6.79 -13.14
CA LYS A 253 -15.24 7.56 -14.21
C LYS A 253 -13.72 7.43 -14.15
N ILE A 254 -13.25 6.19 -14.05
CA ILE A 254 -11.83 5.87 -13.94
C ILE A 254 -11.06 6.51 -15.10
N THR A 255 -10.02 7.25 -14.77
CA THR A 255 -9.15 7.90 -15.75
C THR A 255 -7.89 7.09 -16.05
N HIS A 256 -7.40 6.34 -15.04
CA HIS A 256 -6.15 5.57 -15.13
C HIS A 256 -6.33 4.19 -14.47
N SER A 257 -5.70 3.19 -15.01
CA SER A 257 -5.60 1.90 -14.35
C SER A 257 -4.39 1.11 -14.84
N GLN A 258 -3.97 0.14 -14.05
CA GLN A 258 -2.88 -0.77 -14.37
C GLN A 258 -3.42 -2.20 -14.42
N TRP A 259 -2.98 -2.94 -15.42
CA TRP A 259 -3.45 -4.28 -15.71
C TRP A 259 -2.30 -5.22 -15.97
N VAL A 260 -2.45 -6.46 -15.54
CA VAL A 260 -1.60 -7.54 -16.06
C VAL A 260 -2.23 -8.10 -17.34
N PRO A 261 -1.44 -8.63 -18.30
CA PRO A 261 -1.95 -9.12 -19.58
C PRO A 261 -3.13 -10.10 -19.46
N THR A 262 -3.08 -10.98 -18.47
CA THR A 262 -4.15 -11.96 -18.19
C THR A 262 -5.50 -11.27 -17.88
N CYS A 263 -5.48 -10.19 -17.12
CA CYS A 263 -6.70 -9.42 -16.82
C CYS A 263 -7.32 -8.83 -18.08
N LEU A 264 -6.50 -8.31 -19.01
CA LEU A 264 -6.98 -7.72 -20.27
C LEU A 264 -7.63 -8.75 -21.18
N LEU A 265 -7.18 -9.98 -21.16
CA LEU A 265 -7.83 -11.06 -21.94
C LEU A 265 -9.27 -11.33 -21.54
N TYR A 266 -9.61 -11.10 -20.25
CA TYR A 266 -10.97 -11.30 -19.74
C TYR A 266 -11.85 -10.05 -19.81
N THR A 267 -11.25 -8.88 -19.99
CA THR A 267 -11.98 -7.60 -20.05
C THR A 267 -12.11 -7.07 -21.48
N SER A 268 -11.27 -7.51 -22.40
CA SER A 268 -11.34 -7.11 -23.81
C SER A 268 -12.36 -7.94 -24.57
N PRO A 269 -13.33 -7.31 -25.26
CA PRO A 269 -14.25 -8.00 -26.16
C PRO A 269 -13.59 -8.39 -27.50
N SER A 270 -12.34 -7.95 -27.75
CA SER A 270 -11.70 -8.11 -29.05
C SER A 270 -11.20 -9.54 -29.31
N PRO A 271 -11.65 -10.21 -30.37
CA PRO A 271 -11.10 -11.52 -30.77
C PRO A 271 -9.60 -11.49 -31.09
N ARG A 272 -9.04 -10.33 -31.45
CA ARG A 272 -7.62 -10.15 -31.76
C ARG A 272 -6.74 -10.29 -30.52
N ASP A 273 -7.22 -9.88 -29.36
CA ASP A 273 -6.48 -10.00 -28.09
C ASP A 273 -6.41 -11.46 -27.63
N ARG A 274 -7.43 -12.28 -27.95
CA ARG A 274 -7.41 -13.72 -27.70
C ARG A 274 -6.41 -14.49 -28.58
N GLN A 275 -6.11 -14.01 -29.78
CA GLN A 275 -5.15 -14.68 -30.69
C GLN A 275 -3.71 -14.45 -30.27
N LYS A 276 -3.37 -13.31 -29.67
CA LYS A 276 -2.02 -13.01 -29.17
C LYS A 276 -1.60 -13.81 -27.94
N SER A 277 -2.57 -14.40 -27.20
CA SER A 277 -2.27 -15.22 -26.01
C SER A 277 -1.92 -16.69 -26.33
N ARG A 278 -1.89 -17.08 -27.60
CA ARG A 278 -1.45 -18.41 -28.05
C ARG A 278 0.04 -18.46 -28.39
N MET A 279 0.87 -17.68 -27.72
CA MET A 279 2.31 -17.96 -27.76
C MET A 279 2.56 -19.26 -26.99
N PRO A 280 3.19 -20.28 -27.59
CA PRO A 280 3.53 -21.49 -26.87
C PRO A 280 4.46 -21.11 -25.73
N SER A 281 4.19 -21.64 -24.55
CA SER A 281 5.18 -21.73 -23.48
C SER A 281 6.27 -22.68 -23.98
N SER A 282 7.21 -22.15 -24.71
CA SER A 282 8.36 -22.93 -25.14
C SER A 282 9.54 -22.58 -24.28
N ALA A 283 9.93 -23.63 -23.57
CA ALA A 283 11.20 -23.96 -22.96
C ALA A 283 11.68 -23.05 -21.82
#